data_d8526762e76dac09d5973275e935c5c3
#
_entry.id   d8526762e76dac09d5973275e935c5c3
#
_cell.length_a   1.000
_cell.length_b   1.000
_cell.length_c   1.000
_cell.angle_alpha   90.00
_cell.angle_beta   90.00
_cell.angle_gamma   90.00
#
_symmetry.space_group_name_H-M   'P 1'
#
loop_
_entity.id
_entity.type
_entity.pdbx_description
1 polymer ?
#
loop_
_entity_poly.entity_id
_entity_poly.type
_entity_poly.pdbx_seq_one_letter_code
_entity_poly.pdbx_strand_id
1 'polypeptide(L)' 'LGPGFFITVTSKGNQLFALPTGQGQAELFPKSNTEFYLKVVAASVTFKVDDSGKVESLTLIQGGREMAGKKVE' A
#
# COMPACT_ATOMS: atom_id res chain seq x y z
N LEU A 1 5.55 -5.13 8.70
CA LEU A 1 5.80 -6.30 7.87
C LEU A 1 7.09 -6.98 8.31
N GLY A 2 7.17 -8.29 8.12
CA GLY A 2 8.33 -9.03 8.59
C GLY A 2 9.56 -8.85 7.71
N PRO A 3 10.72 -9.33 8.17
CA PRO A 3 11.94 -9.31 7.37
C PRO A 3 11.75 -10.08 6.07
N GLY A 4 12.29 -9.54 4.99
CA GLY A 4 12.19 -10.19 3.69
C GLY A 4 10.85 -10.01 2.99
N PHE A 5 9.91 -9.32 3.61
CA PHE A 5 8.61 -9.05 3.00
C PHE A 5 8.51 -7.55 2.68
N PHE A 6 8.29 -7.26 1.42
CA PHE A 6 8.20 -5.88 0.95
C PHE A 6 6.96 -5.71 0.08
N ILE A 7 6.46 -4.49 0.04
CA ILE A 7 5.42 -4.12 -0.90
C ILE A 7 5.98 -3.03 -1.79
N THR A 8 6.06 -3.32 -3.08
CA THR A 8 6.54 -2.34 -4.05
C THR A 8 5.33 -1.62 -4.62
N VAL A 9 5.31 -0.30 -4.45
CA VAL A 9 4.23 0.52 -4.97
C VAL A 9 4.72 1.24 -6.21
N THR A 10 3.99 1.08 -7.31
CA THR A 10 4.34 1.72 -8.58
C THR A 10 3.12 2.48 -9.10
N SER A 11 3.41 3.45 -9.97
CA SER A 11 2.33 4.20 -10.61
C SER A 11 2.50 4.13 -12.12
N LYS A 12 1.36 4.14 -12.82
CA LYS A 12 1.35 4.16 -14.27
C LYS A 12 0.16 5.03 -14.69
N GLY A 13 0.45 6.20 -15.24
CA GLY A 13 -0.60 7.16 -15.53
C GLY A 13 -1.30 7.56 -14.24
N ASN A 14 -2.61 7.37 -14.19
CA ASN A 14 -3.40 7.69 -13.00
C ASN A 14 -3.66 6.48 -12.11
N GLN A 15 -2.95 5.38 -12.35
CA GLN A 15 -3.17 4.14 -11.63
C GLN A 15 -2.03 3.84 -10.70
N LEU A 16 -2.35 3.29 -9.53
CA LEU A 16 -1.35 2.80 -8.58
C LEU A 16 -1.47 1.28 -8.47
N PHE A 17 -0.33 0.65 -8.30
CA PHE A 17 -0.26 -0.80 -8.17
C PHE A 17 0.60 -1.16 -6.96
N ALA A 18 0.25 -2.25 -6.31
CA ALA A 18 1.03 -2.81 -5.21
C ALA A 18 1.47 -4.21 -5.58
N LEU A 19 2.75 -4.49 -5.34
CA LEU A 19 3.32 -5.81 -5.61
C LEU A 19 3.97 -6.32 -4.33
N PRO A 20 3.25 -7.11 -3.53
CA PRO A 20 3.83 -7.73 -2.36
C PRO A 20 4.81 -8.83 -2.75
N THR A 21 5.82 -9.06 -1.91
CA THR A 21 6.80 -10.12 -2.14
C THR A 21 6.09 -11.47 -2.23
N GLY A 22 6.35 -12.19 -3.31
CA GLY A 22 5.79 -13.53 -3.51
C GLY A 22 4.34 -13.56 -3.94
N GLN A 23 3.77 -12.39 -4.27
CA GLN A 23 2.38 -12.31 -4.70
C GLN A 23 2.29 -11.55 -6.02
N GLY A 24 1.15 -11.64 -6.66
CA GLY A 24 0.91 -10.93 -7.90
C GLY A 24 0.63 -9.45 -7.68
N GLN A 25 0.85 -8.67 -8.73
CA GLN A 25 0.56 -7.24 -8.69
C GLN A 25 -0.95 -7.01 -8.62
N ALA A 26 -1.36 -6.05 -7.83
CA ALA A 26 -2.75 -5.69 -7.69
C ALA A 26 -2.91 -4.18 -7.84
N GLU A 27 -4.00 -3.76 -8.45
CA GLU A 27 -4.28 -2.33 -8.60
C GLU A 27 -4.90 -1.78 -7.32
N LEU A 28 -4.45 -0.59 -6.94
CA LEU A 28 -4.98 0.14 -5.79
C LEU A 28 -5.96 1.20 -6.29
N PHE A 29 -7.18 1.16 -5.78
CA PHE A 29 -8.22 2.10 -6.16
C PHE A 29 -8.37 3.16 -5.06
N PRO A 30 -8.41 4.44 -5.42
CA PRO A 30 -8.41 5.50 -4.42
C PRO A 30 -9.74 5.60 -3.69
N LYS A 31 -9.66 5.80 -2.37
CA LYS A 31 -10.80 6.20 -1.55
C LYS A 31 -10.64 7.66 -1.14
N SER A 32 -9.39 8.10 -0.96
CA SER A 32 -9.04 9.47 -0.64
C SER A 32 -7.61 9.71 -1.10
N ASN A 33 -7.02 10.83 -0.73
CA ASN A 33 -5.64 11.14 -1.12
C ASN A 33 -4.63 10.15 -0.56
N THR A 34 -4.95 9.52 0.56
CA THR A 34 -4.01 8.62 1.24
C THR A 34 -4.56 7.22 1.46
N GLU A 35 -5.83 6.98 1.16
CA GLU A 35 -6.46 5.69 1.39
C GLU A 35 -6.81 5.03 0.07
N PHE A 36 -6.47 3.76 -0.05
CA PHE A 36 -6.73 2.98 -1.25
C PHE A 36 -7.30 1.63 -0.85
N TYR A 37 -7.97 0.98 -1.79
CA TYR A 37 -8.52 -0.34 -1.53
C TYR A 37 -8.24 -1.25 -2.74
N LEU A 38 -8.32 -2.56 -2.49
CA LEU A 38 -8.14 -3.56 -3.53
C LEU A 38 -9.47 -4.23 -3.81
N LYS A 39 -9.72 -4.53 -5.08
CA LYS A 39 -10.96 -5.21 -5.45
C LYS A 39 -10.81 -6.72 -5.50
N VAL A 40 -9.58 -7.19 -5.69
CA VAL A 40 -9.34 -8.63 -5.84
C VAL A 40 -9.38 -9.36 -4.50
N VAL A 41 -9.14 -8.65 -3.41
CA VAL A 41 -9.23 -9.19 -2.05
C VAL A 41 -9.83 -8.11 -1.16
N ALA A 42 -10.37 -8.52 -0.01
CA ALA A 42 -10.93 -7.58 0.96
C ALA A 42 -9.81 -6.93 1.76
N ALA A 43 -9.15 -5.96 1.16
CA ALA A 43 -8.01 -5.30 1.77
C ALA A 43 -7.99 -3.83 1.40
N SER A 44 -7.34 -3.03 2.24
CA SER A 44 -7.12 -1.62 1.96
C SER A 44 -5.73 -1.22 2.42
N VAL A 45 -5.26 -0.09 1.88
CA VAL A 45 -3.94 0.44 2.20
C VAL A 45 -4.10 1.91 2.54
N THR A 46 -3.52 2.31 3.65
CA THR A 46 -3.49 3.71 4.06
C THR A 46 -2.05 4.17 4.10
N PHE A 47 -1.75 5.26 3.42
CA PHE A 47 -0.41 5.84 3.42
C PHE A 47 -0.33 6.95 4.46
N LYS A 48 0.78 6.98 5.19
CA LYS A 48 1.07 8.08 6.09
C LYS A 48 2.07 9.00 5.40
N VAL A 49 1.71 10.28 5.31
CA VAL A 49 2.57 11.26 4.65
C VAL A 49 3.09 12.26 5.68
N ASP A 50 4.28 12.79 5.43
CA ASP A 50 4.86 13.79 6.31
C ASP A 50 4.39 15.20 5.92
N ASP A 51 4.94 16.21 6.58
CA ASP A 51 4.54 17.59 6.36
C ASP A 51 4.85 18.09 4.95
N SER A 52 5.80 17.47 4.28
CA SER A 52 6.16 17.86 2.92
C SER A 52 5.41 17.05 1.86
N GLY A 53 4.52 16.16 2.29
CA GLY A 53 3.72 15.35 1.36
C GLY A 53 4.40 14.07 0.92
N LYS A 54 5.51 13.70 1.54
CA LYS A 54 6.19 12.46 1.19
C LYS A 54 5.64 11.30 2.01
N VAL A 55 5.54 10.13 1.38
CA VAL A 55 5.07 8.94 2.06
C VAL A 55 6.14 8.45 3.03
N GLU A 56 5.77 8.29 4.30
CA GLU A 56 6.66 7.74 5.32
C GLU A 56 6.44 6.25 5.52
N SER A 57 5.18 5.83 5.48
CA SER A 57 4.84 4.44 5.78
C SER A 57 3.49 4.12 5.18
N LEU A 58 3.13 2.85 5.24
CA LEU A 58 1.79 2.43 4.87
C LEU A 58 1.26 1.46 5.90
N THR A 59 -0.06 1.34 5.96
CA THR A 59 -0.73 0.34 6.77
C THR A 59 -1.62 -0.48 5.86
N LEU A 60 -1.39 -1.78 5.84
CA LEU A 60 -2.21 -2.71 5.09
C LEU A 60 -3.25 -3.30 6.04
N ILE A 61 -4.52 -3.16 5.68
CA ILE A 61 -5.63 -3.70 6.47
C ILE A 61 -6.24 -4.82 5.65
N GLN A 62 -6.18 -6.03 6.18
CA GLN A 62 -6.67 -7.20 5.47
C GLN A 62 -7.30 -8.16 6.45
N GLY A 63 -8.58 -8.49 6.23
CA GLY A 63 -9.29 -9.45 7.08
C GLY A 63 -9.34 -9.04 8.54
N GLY A 64 -9.41 -7.75 8.83
CA GLY A 64 -9.43 -7.24 10.19
C GLY A 64 -8.06 -7.13 10.83
N ARG A 65 -7.00 -7.41 10.09
CA ARG A 65 -5.62 -7.28 10.58
C ARG A 65 -4.98 -6.03 10.01
N GLU A 66 -4.21 -5.36 10.82
CA GLU A 66 -3.42 -4.21 10.39
C GLU A 66 -1.95 -4.55 10.41
N MET A 67 -1.27 -4.24 9.32
CA MET A 67 0.16 -4.45 9.22
C MET A 67 0.81 -3.15 8.74
N ALA A 68 1.71 -2.62 9.54
CA ALA A 68 2.39 -1.37 9.23
C ALA A 68 3.75 -1.65 8.60
N GLY A 69 4.11 -0.85 7.61
CA GLY A 69 5.40 -0.96 6.96
C GLY A 69 6.01 0.41 6.75
N LYS A 70 7.31 0.52 6.99
CA LYS A 70 8.04 1.76 6.76
C LYS A 70 8.54 1.80 5.33
N LYS A 71 8.64 3.01 4.80
CA LYS A 71 9.26 3.21 3.50
C LYS A 71 10.76 2.95 3.62
N VAL A 72 11.32 2.15 2.71
CA VAL A 72 12.73 1.77 2.78
C VAL A 72 13.61 2.54 1.81
N GLU A 73 13.04 3.46 1.05
CA GLU A 73 13.84 4.30 0.18
C GLU A 73 13.20 5.64 -0.08
#